data_85205d71da4e105716e6217385e2d0d5
#
_entry.id   85205d71da4e105716e6217385e2d0d5
#
_cell.length_a   1.000
_cell.length_b   1.000
_cell.length_c   1.000
_cell.angle_alpha   90.00
_cell.angle_beta   90.00
_cell.angle_gamma   90.00
#
_symmetry.space_group_name_H-M   'P 1'
#
loop_
_entity.id
_entity.type
_entity.pdbx_description
1 polymer ?
#
loop_
_entity_poly.entity_id
_entity_poly.type
_entity_poly.pdbx_seq_one_letter_code
_entity_poly.pdbx_strand_id
1 'polypeptide(L)'
;MHRLIFIPLVLVPVFYGHKTASAGTTGTAETLNCLNEMNVERAAAGLTALKEATETAQVLPKHPAAVKDITAATLWNEICQIIVGEQNDSAQAKQLTGTFAYYRGEKDCKAAVQYWKDGFSLFNNQLPPTFKALNDPKVYTDQAVSFVALYNPQASPVSSCAFVTCTTAAEFTAPGLPKSHEGRSIRRLQEEGDTTTAVICLTNPEALTAEEPPFKEEAWQKIVQAIVGTEESNGASPVRPSLAVGLIMMLFAYGFF
;
A
#
# COMPACT_ATOMS: atom_id res chain seq x y z
N MET A 1 -19.80 78.14 14.42
CA MET A 1 -19.38 77.57 13.12
C MET A 1 -19.14 76.08 13.36
N HIS A 2 -20.14 75.22 13.08
CA HIS A 2 -20.02 73.76 13.24
C HIS A 2 -19.62 73.19 11.87
N ARG A 3 -18.44 72.57 11.78
CA ARG A 3 -17.99 71.82 10.58
C ARG A 3 -18.51 70.39 10.70
N LEU A 4 -19.44 70.06 9.82
CA LEU A 4 -19.90 68.67 9.56
C LEU A 4 -18.78 67.93 8.84
N ILE A 5 -18.25 66.89 9.48
CA ILE A 5 -17.30 65.96 8.86
C ILE A 5 -18.11 64.85 8.22
N PHE A 6 -18.13 64.76 6.93
CA PHE A 6 -18.64 63.63 6.14
C PHE A 6 -17.65 62.52 6.18
N ILE A 7 -18.00 61.40 6.81
CA ILE A 7 -17.25 60.17 6.74
C ILE A 7 -17.79 59.37 5.56
N PRO A 8 -16.96 59.03 4.52
CA PRO A 8 -17.42 58.22 3.43
C PRO A 8 -17.59 56.74 3.93
N LEU A 9 -18.81 56.23 3.79
CA LEU A 9 -19.15 54.85 4.04
C LEU A 9 -18.52 53.99 2.91
N VAL A 10 -17.38 53.34 3.22
CA VAL A 10 -16.74 52.38 2.32
C VAL A 10 -17.51 51.06 2.43
N LEU A 11 -18.34 50.76 1.43
CA LEU A 11 -18.96 49.44 1.23
C LEU A 11 -17.88 48.47 0.80
N VAL A 12 -17.40 47.66 1.76
CA VAL A 12 -16.53 46.49 1.47
C VAL A 12 -17.44 45.37 0.93
N PRO A 13 -17.25 44.91 -0.32
CA PRO A 13 -17.99 43.73 -0.80
C PRO A 13 -17.51 42.51 0.01
N VAL A 14 -18.40 41.97 0.82
CA VAL A 14 -18.18 40.68 1.47
C VAL A 14 -18.32 39.62 0.40
N PHE A 15 -17.21 39.20 -0.17
CA PHE A 15 -17.17 37.99 -0.97
C PHE A 15 -17.43 36.79 -0.03
N TYR A 16 -18.67 36.35 0.01
CA TYR A 16 -18.98 35.02 0.49
C TYR A 16 -18.33 34.04 -0.50
N GLY A 17 -17.12 33.60 -0.18
CA GLY A 17 -16.51 32.45 -0.82
C GLY A 17 -17.46 31.28 -0.59
N HIS A 18 -18.22 30.91 -1.60
CA HIS A 18 -18.87 29.60 -1.61
C HIS A 18 -17.74 28.59 -1.50
N LYS A 19 -17.58 28.01 -0.31
CA LYS A 19 -16.87 26.72 -0.21
C LYS A 19 -17.69 25.76 -1.05
N THR A 20 -17.23 25.49 -2.27
CA THR A 20 -17.66 24.32 -3.00
C THR A 20 -17.41 23.15 -2.05
N ALA A 21 -18.48 22.49 -1.61
CA ALA A 21 -18.32 21.24 -0.90
C ALA A 21 -17.57 20.33 -1.87
N SER A 22 -16.30 20.10 -1.59
CA SER A 22 -15.52 19.07 -2.27
C SER A 22 -16.32 17.78 -2.10
N ALA A 23 -16.71 17.18 -3.20
CA ALA A 23 -17.32 15.86 -3.19
C ALA A 23 -16.30 14.95 -2.54
N GLY A 24 -16.54 14.55 -1.30
CA GLY A 24 -15.53 13.88 -0.47
C GLY A 24 -15.32 12.44 -0.94
N THR A 25 -14.06 12.03 -0.94
CA THR A 25 -13.70 10.61 -1.09
C THR A 25 -14.17 9.84 0.13
N THR A 26 -14.88 8.75 -0.10
CA THR A 26 -15.37 7.84 0.95
C THR A 26 -14.71 6.47 0.82
N GLY A 27 -14.46 5.83 1.97
CA GLY A 27 -13.85 4.52 2.05
C GLY A 27 -14.70 3.52 2.82
N THR A 28 -14.80 2.31 2.29
CA THR A 28 -15.35 1.16 3.01
C THR A 28 -14.35 0.01 2.97
N ALA A 29 -14.40 -0.86 3.98
CA ALA A 29 -13.51 -2.01 4.03
C ALA A 29 -14.21 -3.25 4.56
N GLU A 30 -13.81 -4.38 4.04
CA GLU A 30 -14.18 -5.71 4.55
C GLU A 30 -12.93 -6.48 4.97
N THR A 31 -13.07 -7.34 5.98
CA THR A 31 -11.95 -8.16 6.43
C THR A 31 -11.57 -9.14 5.32
N LEU A 32 -10.27 -9.26 5.09
CA LEU A 32 -9.67 -10.19 4.16
C LEU A 32 -8.65 -11.07 4.92
N ASN A 33 -8.55 -12.33 4.57
CA ASN A 33 -7.53 -13.21 5.15
C ASN A 33 -6.53 -13.62 4.07
N CYS A 34 -5.35 -13.02 4.10
CA CYS A 34 -4.24 -13.33 3.19
C CYS A 34 -3.08 -14.10 3.88
N LEU A 35 -3.31 -14.62 5.09
CA LEU A 35 -2.26 -15.28 5.87
C LEU A 35 -1.67 -16.50 5.16
N ASN A 36 -2.51 -17.25 4.44
CA ASN A 36 -2.03 -18.44 3.72
C ASN A 36 -1.01 -18.06 2.65
N GLU A 37 -1.35 -17.11 1.79
CA GLU A 37 -0.52 -16.64 0.69
C GLU A 37 0.76 -15.98 1.21
N MET A 38 0.67 -15.14 2.23
CA MET A 38 1.81 -14.51 2.87
C MET A 38 2.75 -15.56 3.50
N ASN A 39 2.20 -16.56 4.16
CA ASN A 39 2.98 -17.59 4.85
C ASN A 39 3.66 -18.56 3.88
N VAL A 40 3.14 -18.79 2.69
CA VAL A 40 3.84 -19.55 1.64
C VAL A 40 5.17 -18.89 1.29
N GLU A 41 5.19 -17.58 1.06
CA GLU A 41 6.41 -16.83 0.74
C GLU A 41 7.38 -16.76 1.92
N ARG A 42 6.86 -16.59 3.14
CA ARG A 42 7.67 -16.55 4.36
C ARG A 42 8.30 -17.90 4.67
N ALA A 43 7.56 -18.99 4.48
CA ALA A 43 8.07 -20.35 4.67
C ALA A 43 9.20 -20.68 3.69
N ALA A 44 9.08 -20.25 2.42
CA ALA A 44 10.15 -20.40 1.44
C ALA A 44 11.44 -19.70 1.87
N ALA A 45 11.34 -18.55 2.54
CA ALA A 45 12.48 -17.81 3.10
C ALA A 45 12.91 -18.31 4.51
N GLY A 46 12.30 -19.36 5.04
CA GLY A 46 12.60 -19.89 6.38
C GLY A 46 12.24 -18.93 7.50
N LEU A 47 11.28 -18.02 7.29
CA LEU A 47 10.79 -17.07 8.29
C LEU A 47 9.61 -17.65 9.08
N THR A 48 9.44 -17.16 10.31
CA THR A 48 8.31 -17.52 11.16
C THR A 48 6.99 -17.11 10.50
N ALA A 49 6.00 -18.00 10.52
CA ALA A 49 4.68 -17.72 9.97
C ALA A 49 3.98 -16.57 10.71
N LEU A 50 3.31 -15.72 9.96
CA LEU A 50 2.38 -14.74 10.47
C LEU A 50 1.16 -15.43 11.08
N LYS A 51 0.71 -14.94 12.23
CA LYS A 51 -0.57 -15.31 12.84
C LYS A 51 -1.59 -14.19 12.65
N GLU A 52 -2.85 -14.46 12.91
CA GLU A 52 -3.88 -13.43 12.92
C GLU A 52 -3.64 -12.46 14.09
N ALA A 53 -3.70 -11.16 13.82
CA ALA A 53 -3.61 -10.12 14.83
C ALA A 53 -4.89 -10.11 15.69
N THR A 54 -4.73 -9.99 17.00
CA THR A 54 -5.85 -9.99 17.96
C THR A 54 -5.89 -8.74 18.83
N GLU A 55 -4.76 -8.02 18.93
CA GLU A 55 -4.67 -6.81 19.74
C GLU A 55 -5.25 -5.60 19.01
N THR A 56 -5.97 -4.75 19.75
CA THR A 56 -6.73 -3.64 19.21
C THR A 56 -5.93 -2.70 18.30
N ALA A 57 -4.67 -2.40 18.66
CA ALA A 57 -3.83 -1.51 17.86
C ALA A 57 -3.19 -2.18 16.63
N GLN A 58 -3.35 -3.50 16.48
CA GLN A 58 -2.78 -4.32 15.40
C GLN A 58 -3.83 -4.81 14.41
N VAL A 59 -5.10 -4.59 14.71
CA VAL A 59 -6.23 -5.07 13.89
C VAL A 59 -6.80 -3.92 13.07
N LEU A 60 -6.93 -4.15 11.77
CA LEU A 60 -7.61 -3.21 10.88
C LEU A 60 -9.12 -3.23 11.17
N PRO A 61 -9.74 -2.09 11.47
CA PRO A 61 -11.14 -2.04 11.82
C PRO A 61 -12.04 -2.36 10.62
N LYS A 62 -13.10 -3.11 10.89
CA LYS A 62 -14.18 -3.36 9.92
C LYS A 62 -15.11 -2.14 9.88
N HIS A 63 -15.58 -1.79 8.71
CA HIS A 63 -16.63 -0.79 8.60
C HIS A 63 -18.00 -1.39 9.01
N PRO A 64 -18.81 -0.73 9.87
CA PRO A 64 -18.61 0.52 10.60
C PRO A 64 -18.02 0.36 12.02
N ALA A 65 -17.43 -0.78 12.37
CA ALA A 65 -16.91 -1.02 13.71
C ALA A 65 -15.75 -0.06 14.07
N ALA A 66 -15.64 0.26 15.35
CA ALA A 66 -14.54 1.05 15.88
C ALA A 66 -13.46 0.13 16.50
N VAL A 67 -12.21 0.56 16.42
CA VAL A 67 -11.06 -0.07 17.07
C VAL A 67 -10.39 1.01 17.92
N LYS A 68 -10.39 0.87 19.25
CA LYS A 68 -9.87 1.88 20.15
C LYS A 68 -10.65 3.21 19.95
N ASP A 69 -9.92 4.30 19.67
CA ASP A 69 -10.48 5.62 19.35
C ASP A 69 -10.62 5.83 17.82
N ILE A 70 -10.26 4.84 17.02
CA ILE A 70 -10.33 4.88 15.57
C ILE A 70 -11.68 4.36 15.11
N THR A 71 -12.45 5.19 14.40
CA THR A 71 -13.64 4.69 13.71
C THR A 71 -13.24 4.16 12.34
N ALA A 72 -13.80 3.02 11.94
CA ALA A 72 -13.54 2.45 10.62
C ALA A 72 -13.84 3.45 9.49
N ALA A 73 -14.93 4.20 9.59
CA ALA A 73 -15.30 5.19 8.60
C ALA A 73 -14.24 6.29 8.44
N THR A 74 -13.71 6.84 9.53
CA THR A 74 -12.68 7.89 9.46
C THR A 74 -11.36 7.36 8.93
N LEU A 75 -10.92 6.19 9.40
CA LEU A 75 -9.69 5.56 8.91
C LEU A 75 -9.75 5.30 7.40
N TRP A 76 -10.82 4.67 6.92
CA TRP A 76 -10.91 4.29 5.52
C TRP A 76 -11.12 5.49 4.59
N ASN A 77 -11.79 6.53 5.04
CA ASN A 77 -11.89 7.78 4.29
C ASN A 77 -10.50 8.44 4.13
N GLU A 78 -9.70 8.54 5.21
CA GLU A 78 -8.35 9.09 5.14
C GLU A 78 -7.42 8.23 4.25
N ILE A 79 -7.47 6.91 4.39
CA ILE A 79 -6.68 6.00 3.55
C ILE A 79 -7.10 6.12 2.08
N CYS A 80 -8.40 6.21 1.80
CA CYS A 80 -8.88 6.41 0.44
C CYS A 80 -8.43 7.75 -0.16
N GLN A 81 -8.41 8.83 0.61
CA GLN A 81 -7.87 10.11 0.17
C GLN A 81 -6.38 10.01 -0.19
N ILE A 82 -5.61 9.18 0.52
CA ILE A 82 -4.21 8.89 0.14
C ILE A 82 -4.16 8.09 -1.17
N ILE A 83 -4.97 7.04 -1.30
CA ILE A 83 -4.99 6.15 -2.47
C ILE A 83 -5.33 6.92 -3.75
N VAL A 84 -6.24 7.90 -3.68
CA VAL A 84 -6.63 8.73 -4.83
C VAL A 84 -5.76 9.99 -4.99
N GLY A 85 -4.81 10.23 -4.09
CA GLY A 85 -3.86 11.34 -4.18
C GLY A 85 -4.36 12.68 -3.66
N GLU A 86 -5.45 12.70 -2.87
CA GLU A 86 -6.00 13.92 -2.27
C GLU A 86 -5.23 14.36 -1.02
N GLN A 87 -4.58 13.43 -0.32
CA GLN A 87 -3.71 13.71 0.83
C GLN A 87 -2.54 12.72 0.90
N ASN A 88 -1.52 13.06 1.69
CA ASN A 88 -0.28 12.28 1.79
C ASN A 88 -0.15 11.53 3.12
N ASP A 89 -1.12 11.65 4.02
CA ASP A 89 -0.98 11.19 5.40
C ASP A 89 -2.34 10.89 6.05
N SER A 90 -2.37 9.97 7.01
CA SER A 90 -3.55 9.63 7.80
C SER A 90 -3.25 9.72 9.28
N ALA A 91 -3.96 10.60 9.98
CA ALA A 91 -3.87 10.72 11.43
C ALA A 91 -4.41 9.47 12.13
N GLN A 92 -5.40 8.82 11.54
CA GLN A 92 -6.00 7.60 12.09
C GLN A 92 -5.06 6.39 11.90
N ALA A 93 -4.44 6.24 10.72
CA ALA A 93 -3.50 5.15 10.47
C ALA A 93 -2.27 5.20 11.40
N LYS A 94 -1.81 6.38 11.77
CA LYS A 94 -0.70 6.58 12.72
C LYS A 94 -1.00 6.10 14.16
N GLN A 95 -2.24 5.86 14.50
CA GLN A 95 -2.62 5.30 15.82
C GLN A 95 -2.55 3.76 15.82
N LEU A 96 -2.48 3.14 14.67
CA LEU A 96 -2.23 1.72 14.55
C LEU A 96 -0.74 1.44 14.65
N THR A 97 -0.38 0.31 15.25
CA THR A 97 1.02 -0.14 15.32
C THR A 97 1.28 -1.13 14.20
N GLY A 98 2.49 -1.09 13.63
CA GLY A 98 2.92 -2.03 12.60
C GLY A 98 3.26 -1.37 11.27
N THR A 99 3.59 -2.20 10.29
CA THR A 99 3.97 -1.78 8.95
C THR A 99 2.88 -2.18 7.96
N PHE A 100 2.42 -1.21 7.17
CA PHE A 100 1.41 -1.44 6.15
C PHE A 100 2.02 -2.04 4.88
N ALA A 101 1.36 -3.07 4.33
CA ALA A 101 1.53 -3.53 2.96
C ALA A 101 0.31 -3.10 2.14
N TYR A 102 0.56 -2.59 0.94
CA TYR A 102 -0.46 -2.00 0.07
C TYR A 102 -0.38 -2.57 -1.34
N TYR A 103 -1.54 -2.90 -1.91
CA TYR A 103 -1.70 -3.31 -3.29
C TYR A 103 -2.97 -2.68 -3.87
N ARG A 104 -2.84 -1.86 -4.90
CA ARG A 104 -3.97 -1.31 -5.64
C ARG A 104 -4.44 -2.33 -6.68
N GLY A 105 -5.62 -2.89 -6.49
CA GLY A 105 -6.15 -3.93 -7.35
C GLY A 105 -7.40 -4.60 -6.79
N GLU A 106 -7.74 -5.72 -7.38
CA GLU A 106 -8.89 -6.51 -7.01
C GLU A 106 -8.71 -7.25 -5.67
N LYS A 107 -9.79 -7.85 -5.17
CA LYS A 107 -9.81 -8.66 -3.95
C LYS A 107 -9.11 -10.01 -4.16
N ASP A 108 -7.81 -9.96 -4.35
CA ASP A 108 -6.96 -11.11 -4.62
C ASP A 108 -5.69 -11.09 -3.76
N CYS A 109 -5.65 -11.94 -2.72
CA CYS A 109 -4.48 -12.07 -1.85
C CYS A 109 -3.23 -12.55 -2.61
N LYS A 110 -3.39 -13.42 -3.60
CA LYS A 110 -2.26 -13.96 -4.36
C LYS A 110 -1.62 -12.87 -5.22
N ALA A 111 -2.44 -12.07 -5.90
CA ALA A 111 -1.96 -10.93 -6.69
C ALA A 111 -1.28 -9.88 -5.80
N ALA A 112 -1.88 -9.58 -4.62
CA ALA A 112 -1.31 -8.64 -3.66
C ALA A 112 0.05 -9.11 -3.14
N VAL A 113 0.15 -10.35 -2.70
CA VAL A 113 1.40 -10.95 -2.18
C VAL A 113 2.47 -11.00 -3.27
N GLN A 114 2.11 -11.33 -4.51
CA GLN A 114 3.06 -11.30 -5.62
C GLN A 114 3.58 -9.88 -5.87
N TYR A 115 2.71 -8.88 -5.92
CA TYR A 115 3.11 -7.48 -6.07
C TYR A 115 4.07 -7.02 -4.95
N TRP A 116 3.80 -7.42 -3.70
CA TRP A 116 4.69 -7.10 -2.58
C TRP A 116 6.04 -7.81 -2.72
N LYS A 117 6.05 -9.07 -3.13
CA LYS A 117 7.26 -9.85 -3.39
C LYS A 117 8.11 -9.21 -4.49
N ASP A 118 7.50 -8.70 -5.55
CA ASP A 118 8.19 -8.03 -6.67
C ASP A 118 8.93 -6.76 -6.22
N GLY A 119 8.59 -6.19 -5.06
CA GLY A 119 9.34 -5.12 -4.40
C GLY A 119 10.81 -5.47 -4.11
N PHE A 120 11.15 -6.76 -4.10
CA PHE A 120 12.52 -7.25 -4.03
C PHE A 120 13.44 -6.62 -5.09
N SER A 121 12.94 -6.48 -6.32
CA SER A 121 13.69 -5.95 -7.46
C SER A 121 14.21 -4.52 -7.22
N LEU A 122 13.54 -3.74 -6.38
CA LEU A 122 13.93 -2.37 -6.05
C LEU A 122 15.25 -2.30 -5.27
N PHE A 123 15.61 -3.38 -4.59
CA PHE A 123 16.85 -3.47 -3.81
C PHE A 123 18.05 -4.02 -4.60
N ASN A 124 17.86 -4.40 -5.89
CA ASN A 124 18.94 -4.91 -6.77
C ASN A 124 19.76 -6.06 -6.13
N ASN A 125 19.12 -6.96 -5.44
CA ASN A 125 19.74 -8.06 -4.68
C ASN A 125 20.69 -7.61 -3.55
N GLN A 126 20.72 -6.34 -3.22
CA GLN A 126 21.53 -5.79 -2.14
C GLN A 126 20.72 -5.68 -0.85
N LEU A 127 21.38 -5.85 0.29
CA LEU A 127 20.74 -5.64 1.58
C LEU A 127 20.06 -4.25 1.60
N PRO A 128 18.77 -4.18 1.94
CA PRO A 128 18.06 -2.91 2.03
C PRO A 128 18.79 -1.91 2.93
N PRO A 129 18.96 -0.66 2.49
CA PRO A 129 19.66 0.35 3.28
C PRO A 129 18.87 0.72 4.53
N THR A 130 19.50 1.45 5.44
CA THR A 130 18.86 2.06 6.61
C THR A 130 17.60 2.84 6.22
N PHE A 131 16.47 2.53 6.83
CA PHE A 131 15.20 3.22 6.63
C PHE A 131 15.19 4.55 7.41
N LYS A 132 14.67 5.62 6.83
CA LYS A 132 14.43 6.89 7.50
C LYS A 132 12.96 7.27 7.47
N ALA A 133 12.40 7.30 6.27
CA ALA A 133 10.99 7.59 6.03
C ALA A 133 10.56 6.99 4.68
N LEU A 134 9.28 7.05 4.37
CA LEU A 134 8.78 6.76 3.02
C LEU A 134 9.49 7.66 2.02
N ASN A 135 10.03 7.07 0.94
CA ASN A 135 10.86 7.73 -0.08
C ASN A 135 12.22 8.30 0.42
N ASP A 136 12.65 7.96 1.63
CA ASP A 136 13.98 8.30 2.15
C ASP A 136 14.67 7.10 2.84
N PRO A 137 15.67 6.47 2.24
CA PRO A 137 16.13 6.65 0.83
C PRO A 137 15.03 6.38 -0.21
N LYS A 138 15.20 6.91 -1.41
CA LYS A 138 14.19 6.82 -2.51
C LYS A 138 13.75 5.40 -2.87
N VAL A 139 14.51 4.38 -2.47
CA VAL A 139 14.14 2.97 -2.68
C VAL A 139 12.89 2.58 -1.90
N TYR A 140 12.61 3.22 -0.77
CA TYR A 140 11.46 2.91 0.08
C TYR A 140 10.15 3.51 -0.45
N THR A 141 9.76 3.07 -1.64
CA THR A 141 8.42 3.28 -2.19
C THR A 141 7.38 2.43 -1.43
N ASP A 142 6.09 2.65 -1.67
CA ASP A 142 5.02 1.82 -1.08
C ASP A 142 5.22 0.32 -1.36
N GLN A 143 5.71 -0.04 -2.54
CA GLN A 143 5.98 -1.43 -2.90
C GLN A 143 7.17 -2.00 -2.11
N ALA A 144 8.24 -1.23 -1.93
CA ALA A 144 9.40 -1.65 -1.13
C ALA A 144 9.03 -1.80 0.35
N VAL A 145 8.22 -0.87 0.90
CA VAL A 145 7.68 -0.97 2.26
C VAL A 145 6.79 -2.21 2.40
N SER A 146 5.94 -2.49 1.41
CA SER A 146 5.08 -3.67 1.40
C SER A 146 5.88 -4.98 1.33
N PHE A 147 6.98 -5.00 0.59
CA PHE A 147 7.93 -6.12 0.60
C PHE A 147 8.51 -6.36 1.99
N VAL A 148 8.97 -5.30 2.67
CA VAL A 148 9.51 -5.43 4.04
C VAL A 148 8.43 -5.89 5.02
N ALA A 149 7.20 -5.41 4.88
CA ALA A 149 6.07 -5.86 5.68
C ALA A 149 5.76 -7.36 5.48
N LEU A 150 5.78 -7.86 4.22
CA LEU A 150 5.59 -9.28 3.90
C LEU A 150 6.63 -10.16 4.57
N TYR A 151 7.91 -9.78 4.47
CA TYR A 151 9.03 -10.55 5.00
C TYR A 151 9.45 -10.14 6.42
N ASN A 152 8.63 -9.35 7.12
CA ASN A 152 8.89 -8.87 8.49
C ASN A 152 9.71 -9.90 9.32
N PRO A 153 10.96 -9.58 9.71
CA PRO A 153 11.87 -10.53 10.34
C PRO A 153 11.64 -10.66 11.86
N GLN A 154 10.70 -9.90 12.40
CA GLN A 154 10.46 -9.84 13.84
C GLN A 154 9.93 -11.16 14.41
N ALA A 155 10.16 -11.37 15.69
CA ALA A 155 9.67 -12.55 16.40
C ALA A 155 8.15 -12.51 16.58
N SER A 156 7.51 -13.67 16.44
CA SER A 156 6.06 -13.83 16.64
C SER A 156 5.21 -12.84 15.84
N PRO A 157 5.42 -12.72 14.51
CA PRO A 157 4.74 -11.74 13.71
C PRO A 157 3.26 -12.07 13.53
N VAL A 158 2.43 -11.02 13.48
CA VAL A 158 0.98 -11.13 13.24
C VAL A 158 0.57 -10.21 12.09
N SER A 159 -0.58 -10.49 11.48
CA SER A 159 -1.13 -9.65 10.43
C SER A 159 -2.64 -9.53 10.51
N SER A 160 -3.16 -8.38 10.08
CA SER A 160 -4.58 -8.12 9.84
C SER A 160 -4.73 -7.49 8.47
N CYS A 161 -5.61 -8.04 7.62
CA CYS A 161 -5.83 -7.54 6.27
C CYS A 161 -7.26 -7.09 6.03
N ALA A 162 -7.42 -6.13 5.11
CA ALA A 162 -8.69 -5.62 4.65
C ALA A 162 -8.68 -5.44 3.13
N PHE A 163 -9.82 -5.65 2.49
CA PHE A 163 -10.10 -5.19 1.15
C PHE A 163 -10.86 -3.87 1.25
N VAL A 164 -10.33 -2.84 0.62
CA VAL A 164 -10.81 -1.47 0.71
C VAL A 164 -11.40 -1.03 -0.62
N THR A 165 -12.57 -0.40 -0.56
CA THR A 165 -13.22 0.23 -1.71
C THR A 165 -13.31 1.74 -1.47
N CYS A 166 -12.68 2.50 -2.35
CA CYS A 166 -12.66 3.96 -2.34
C CYS A 166 -13.57 4.48 -3.44
N THR A 167 -14.49 5.38 -3.09
CA THR A 167 -15.40 6.02 -4.04
C THR A 167 -15.18 7.53 -3.99
N THR A 168 -14.78 8.13 -5.11
CA THR A 168 -14.73 9.57 -5.28
C THR A 168 -16.09 10.03 -5.78
N ALA A 169 -16.70 10.99 -5.12
CA ALA A 169 -17.93 11.57 -5.66
C ALA A 169 -17.59 12.43 -6.89
N ALA A 170 -18.38 12.31 -7.95
CA ALA A 170 -18.21 13.12 -9.14
C ALA A 170 -18.33 14.62 -8.82
N GLU A 171 -17.42 15.45 -9.34
CA GLU A 171 -17.55 16.90 -9.23
C GLU A 171 -18.83 17.36 -9.94
N PHE A 172 -19.73 17.94 -9.16
CA PHE A 172 -20.96 18.52 -9.71
C PHE A 172 -20.61 19.84 -10.40
N THR A 173 -20.25 19.78 -11.66
CA THR A 173 -20.24 20.99 -12.51
C THR A 173 -21.70 21.36 -12.77
N ALA A 174 -22.20 22.36 -12.04
CA ALA A 174 -23.53 22.88 -12.31
C ALA A 174 -23.57 23.38 -13.77
N PRO A 175 -24.45 22.82 -14.63
CA PRO A 175 -24.59 23.38 -15.98
C PRO A 175 -25.04 24.80 -15.84
N GLY A 176 -24.33 25.73 -16.47
CA GLY A 176 -24.74 27.14 -16.52
C GLY A 176 -26.20 27.22 -16.98
N LEU A 177 -27.08 27.78 -16.13
CA LEU A 177 -28.50 27.94 -16.38
C LEU A 177 -28.73 28.72 -17.68
N PRO A 178 -29.28 28.14 -18.74
CA PRO A 178 -29.94 28.91 -19.76
C PRO A 178 -31.27 29.36 -19.15
N LYS A 179 -31.46 30.67 -19.13
CA LYS A 179 -32.76 31.27 -18.76
C LYS A 179 -33.83 30.81 -19.74
N SER A 180 -34.95 30.33 -19.18
CA SER A 180 -36.28 30.18 -19.74
C SER A 180 -36.63 28.87 -20.46
N HIS A 181 -37.76 28.41 -20.04
CA HIS A 181 -38.88 27.65 -20.61
C HIS A 181 -39.03 26.16 -20.28
N GLU A 182 -40.10 25.96 -19.51
CA GLU A 182 -41.02 24.81 -19.53
C GLU A 182 -40.51 23.36 -19.30
N GLY A 183 -40.82 22.86 -18.10
CA GLY A 183 -41.46 21.55 -17.96
C GLY A 183 -40.76 20.31 -18.54
N ARG A 184 -39.47 20.09 -18.32
CA ARG A 184 -38.87 18.76 -18.45
C ARG A 184 -38.19 18.37 -17.15
N SER A 185 -38.68 17.30 -16.55
CA SER A 185 -38.01 16.60 -15.47
C SER A 185 -36.62 16.22 -15.95
N ILE A 186 -35.60 16.98 -15.52
CA ILE A 186 -34.21 16.64 -15.75
C ILE A 186 -33.95 15.42 -14.84
N ARG A 187 -33.93 14.22 -15.40
CA ARG A 187 -33.32 13.08 -14.76
C ARG A 187 -31.83 13.47 -14.57
N ARG A 188 -31.46 13.73 -13.33
CA ARG A 188 -30.04 13.85 -12.94
C ARG A 188 -29.39 12.53 -13.32
N LEU A 189 -28.57 12.54 -14.36
CA LEU A 189 -27.58 11.51 -14.55
C LEU A 189 -26.63 11.69 -13.36
N GLN A 190 -26.72 10.82 -12.37
CA GLN A 190 -25.68 10.64 -11.38
C GLN A 190 -24.49 10.09 -12.18
N GLU A 191 -23.49 10.92 -12.45
CA GLU A 191 -22.20 10.39 -12.86
C GLU A 191 -21.73 9.55 -11.69
N GLU A 192 -21.58 8.26 -11.95
CA GLU A 192 -21.03 7.29 -10.98
C GLU A 192 -19.59 7.74 -10.70
N GLY A 193 -19.28 8.03 -9.45
CA GLY A 193 -17.92 8.42 -9.06
C GLY A 193 -16.94 7.29 -9.34
N ASP A 194 -15.69 7.63 -9.59
CA ASP A 194 -14.64 6.64 -9.81
C ASP A 194 -14.44 5.75 -8.58
N THR A 195 -14.41 4.45 -8.82
CA THR A 195 -14.16 3.46 -7.76
C THR A 195 -12.75 2.89 -7.90
N THR A 196 -11.98 2.98 -6.83
CA THR A 196 -10.66 2.37 -6.71
C THR A 196 -10.67 1.35 -5.59
N THR A 197 -10.04 0.20 -5.81
CA THR A 197 -9.96 -0.87 -4.80
C THR A 197 -8.52 -1.19 -4.43
N ALA A 198 -8.30 -1.68 -3.21
CA ALA A 198 -7.00 -2.07 -2.71
C ALA A 198 -7.07 -3.20 -1.69
N VAL A 199 -6.02 -4.01 -1.62
CA VAL A 199 -5.73 -4.91 -0.51
C VAL A 199 -4.70 -4.23 0.39
N ILE A 200 -5.01 -4.15 1.69
CA ILE A 200 -4.14 -3.55 2.70
C ILE A 200 -3.95 -4.56 3.82
N CYS A 201 -2.71 -4.85 4.18
CA CYS A 201 -2.37 -5.64 5.36
C CYS A 201 -1.51 -4.82 6.32
N LEU A 202 -1.79 -4.94 7.61
CA LEU A 202 -0.99 -4.39 8.70
C LEU A 202 -0.24 -5.53 9.36
N THR A 203 1.10 -5.51 9.32
CA THR A 203 1.94 -6.53 9.93
C THR A 203 2.64 -6.00 11.18
N ASN A 204 2.70 -6.83 12.21
CA ASN A 204 3.28 -6.50 13.50
C ASN A 204 4.26 -7.59 13.97
N PRO A 205 5.26 -7.24 14.82
CA PRO A 205 5.68 -5.88 15.17
C PRO A 205 6.09 -5.05 13.97
N GLU A 206 6.33 -3.75 14.17
CA GLU A 206 6.79 -2.85 13.11
C GLU A 206 8.07 -3.40 12.45
N ALA A 207 8.06 -3.50 11.11
CA ALA A 207 9.16 -4.07 10.32
C ALA A 207 10.17 -3.02 9.87
N LEU A 208 9.79 -1.74 9.93
CA LEU A 208 10.60 -0.60 9.56
C LEU A 208 10.76 0.34 10.76
N THR A 209 11.94 0.38 11.31
CA THR A 209 12.33 1.33 12.38
C THR A 209 13.24 2.39 11.79
N ALA A 210 12.97 3.66 12.11
CA ALA A 210 13.81 4.76 11.63
C ALA A 210 15.28 4.58 12.10
N GLU A 211 16.21 4.90 11.22
CA GLU A 211 17.66 4.78 11.40
C GLU A 211 18.17 3.33 11.57
N GLU A 212 17.35 2.31 11.20
CA GLU A 212 17.76 0.91 11.21
C GLU A 212 17.54 0.23 9.84
N PRO A 213 18.39 -0.74 9.45
CA PRO A 213 18.11 -1.59 8.30
C PRO A 213 17.00 -2.59 8.66
N PRO A 214 16.05 -2.87 7.75
CA PRO A 214 14.90 -3.74 8.05
C PRO A 214 15.30 -5.22 8.22
N PHE A 215 16.41 -5.63 7.63
CA PHE A 215 16.88 -7.02 7.70
C PHE A 215 18.32 -7.10 8.19
N LYS A 216 18.61 -8.17 8.94
CA LYS A 216 19.99 -8.63 9.14
C LYS A 216 20.45 -9.41 7.92
N GLU A 217 21.77 -9.43 7.67
CA GLU A 217 22.37 -10.11 6.52
C GLU A 217 21.89 -11.56 6.36
N GLU A 218 21.84 -12.32 7.46
CA GLU A 218 21.39 -13.73 7.43
C GLU A 218 19.94 -13.90 6.98
N ALA A 219 19.04 -13.03 7.43
CA ALA A 219 17.63 -13.05 7.01
C ALA A 219 17.51 -12.64 5.55
N TRP A 220 18.26 -11.63 5.14
CA TRP A 220 18.30 -11.16 3.76
C TRP A 220 18.74 -12.26 2.80
N GLN A 221 19.83 -12.95 3.09
CA GLN A 221 20.35 -14.04 2.25
C GLN A 221 19.33 -15.17 2.06
N LYS A 222 18.56 -15.50 3.09
CA LYS A 222 17.47 -16.49 2.98
C LYS A 222 16.35 -16.00 2.07
N ILE A 223 15.98 -14.73 2.16
CA ILE A 223 14.96 -14.11 1.30
C ILE A 223 15.44 -14.11 -0.16
N VAL A 224 16.68 -13.68 -0.41
CA VAL A 224 17.30 -13.72 -1.75
C VAL A 224 17.27 -15.13 -2.33
N GLN A 225 17.71 -16.12 -1.56
CA GLN A 225 17.72 -17.52 -1.98
C GLN A 225 16.31 -18.04 -2.30
N ALA A 226 15.30 -17.65 -1.52
CA ALA A 226 13.93 -18.07 -1.74
C ALA A 226 13.35 -17.47 -3.03
N ILE A 227 13.68 -16.22 -3.36
CA ILE A 227 13.15 -15.53 -4.53
C ILE A 227 13.92 -15.91 -5.79
N VAL A 228 15.24 -15.77 -5.79
CA VAL A 228 16.09 -16.03 -6.96
C VAL A 228 16.22 -17.52 -7.25
N GLY A 229 16.34 -18.35 -6.22
CA GLY A 229 16.42 -19.80 -6.39
C GLY A 229 15.17 -20.44 -6.98
N THR A 230 13.98 -19.85 -6.80
CA THR A 230 12.73 -20.31 -7.42
C THR A 230 12.64 -19.91 -8.89
N GLU A 231 13.23 -18.79 -9.29
CA GLU A 231 13.27 -18.37 -10.70
C GLU A 231 14.19 -19.27 -11.53
N GLU A 232 15.34 -19.67 -10.99
CA GLU A 232 16.24 -20.64 -11.66
C GLU A 232 15.60 -22.01 -11.83
N SER A 233 14.68 -22.40 -10.96
CA SER A 233 13.96 -23.69 -11.02
C SER A 233 12.87 -23.72 -12.10
N ASN A 234 12.33 -22.57 -12.51
CA ASN A 234 11.32 -22.45 -13.56
C ASN A 234 11.91 -22.20 -14.96
N GLY A 235 13.18 -21.81 -15.05
CA GLY A 235 13.97 -21.79 -16.26
C GLY A 235 14.76 -23.09 -16.37
N ALA A 236 14.79 -23.75 -17.55
CA ALA A 236 15.58 -24.95 -17.76
C ALA A 236 16.98 -24.74 -17.18
N SER A 237 17.32 -25.54 -16.16
CA SER A 237 18.62 -25.45 -15.49
C SER A 237 19.75 -25.45 -16.52
N PRO A 238 20.63 -24.43 -16.55
CA PRO A 238 21.86 -24.55 -17.29
C PRO A 238 22.62 -25.72 -16.64
N VAL A 239 22.76 -26.81 -17.39
CA VAL A 239 23.55 -27.96 -16.96
C VAL A 239 24.96 -27.43 -16.70
N ARG A 240 25.32 -27.16 -15.47
CA ARG A 240 26.72 -26.89 -15.09
C ARG A 240 27.46 -28.20 -15.37
N PRO A 241 28.36 -28.24 -16.35
CA PRO A 241 29.17 -29.43 -16.58
C PRO A 241 29.98 -29.66 -15.28
N SER A 242 29.65 -30.71 -14.55
CA SER A 242 30.44 -31.08 -13.38
C SER A 242 31.89 -31.29 -13.86
N LEU A 243 32.86 -30.85 -13.04
CA LEU A 243 34.31 -31.06 -13.35
C LEU A 243 34.61 -32.52 -13.69
N ALA A 244 33.81 -33.47 -13.18
CA ALA A 244 33.90 -34.89 -13.49
C ALA A 244 33.62 -35.18 -14.99
N VAL A 245 32.65 -34.52 -15.64
CA VAL A 245 32.34 -34.72 -17.05
C VAL A 245 33.45 -34.12 -17.92
N GLY A 246 34.04 -32.99 -17.56
CA GLY A 246 35.20 -32.39 -18.22
C GLY A 246 36.44 -33.29 -18.17
N LEU A 247 36.70 -33.99 -17.08
CA LEU A 247 37.83 -34.91 -16.91
C LEU A 247 37.65 -36.17 -17.75
N ILE A 248 36.44 -36.73 -17.89
CA ILE A 248 36.13 -37.87 -18.71
C ILE A 248 36.31 -37.54 -20.20
N MET A 249 35.87 -36.35 -20.65
CA MET A 249 36.07 -35.91 -22.03
C MET A 249 37.53 -35.67 -22.40
N MET A 250 38.38 -35.20 -21.44
CA MET A 250 39.81 -35.07 -21.68
C MET A 250 40.51 -36.44 -21.77
N LEU A 251 40.10 -37.45 -21.03
CA LEU A 251 40.67 -38.78 -21.12
C LEU A 251 40.37 -39.47 -22.46
N PHE A 252 39.22 -39.21 -23.04
CA PHE A 252 38.90 -39.71 -24.41
C PHE A 252 39.65 -38.97 -25.50
N ALA A 253 40.01 -37.69 -25.34
CA ALA A 253 40.78 -36.94 -26.29
C ALA A 253 42.28 -37.33 -26.35
N TYR A 254 42.83 -37.87 -25.27
CA TYR A 254 44.24 -38.26 -25.17
C TYR A 254 44.47 -39.79 -25.27
N GLY A 255 43.42 -40.60 -25.37
CA GLY A 255 43.51 -42.06 -25.44
C GLY A 255 43.48 -42.66 -26.82
N PHE A 256 43.42 -41.88 -27.87
CA PHE A 256 43.44 -42.34 -29.29
C PHE A 256 44.55 -41.67 -30.09
N PHE A 257 45.79 -41.92 -29.66
CA PHE A 257 46.96 -41.82 -30.52
C PHE A 257 48.00 -42.85 -30.09
#